data_02df25866a65cf7f776cb9f7ebf5528c
#
_entry.id   02df25866a65cf7f776cb9f7ebf5528c
#
_cell.length_a   1.000
_cell.length_b   1.000
_cell.length_c   1.000
_cell.angle_alpha   90.00
_cell.angle_beta   90.00
_cell.angle_gamma   90.00
#
_symmetry.space_group_name_H-M   'P 1'
#
loop_
_entity.id
_entity.type
_entity.pdbx_description
1 polymer ?
#
loop_
_entity_poly.entity_id
_entity_poly.type
_entity_poly.pdbx_seq_one_letter_code
_entity_poly.pdbx_strand_id
1 'polypeptide(L)'
;SMISHVFKKAEEANIGEVIVATEDQEIVDDVKKNGGQVILTKKQHKTGTDRIYEALQKFNNTDIDLIMNLQGDEPLMNIEDIRGLNNQMIKNQSELGTLASEIKDKTIYKNQNIVKAITTEKLDNFNFPEAMNFVRKDLKDIKNIYHHLGIYCYQKETLKNFVSFNQSKNELKSKLEQLRALDNNIKINVALSKSSPIGVDTKEDFLAIKKIMEYKS
;
A
#
# COMPACT_ATOMS: atom_id res chain seq x y z
N SER A 1 7.24 15.99 -9.95
CA SER A 1 7.72 14.61 -9.83
C SER A 1 6.57 13.66 -9.50
N MET A 2 6.77 12.34 -9.66
CA MET A 2 5.76 11.32 -9.33
C MET A 2 5.41 11.36 -7.84
N ILE A 3 6.41 11.43 -6.97
CA ILE A 3 6.19 11.51 -5.53
C ILE A 3 5.35 12.71 -5.11
N SER A 4 5.51 13.87 -5.77
CA SER A 4 4.72 15.06 -5.47
C SER A 4 3.22 14.87 -5.80
N HIS A 5 2.87 14.04 -6.77
CA HIS A 5 1.48 13.70 -7.06
C HIS A 5 0.88 12.76 -6.01
N VAL A 6 1.64 11.75 -5.58
CA VAL A 6 1.21 10.84 -4.49
C VAL A 6 1.05 11.64 -3.20
N PHE A 7 2.00 12.52 -2.88
CA PHE A 7 1.96 13.38 -1.72
C PHE A 7 0.70 14.26 -1.70
N LYS A 8 0.39 14.96 -2.80
CA LYS A 8 -0.82 15.77 -2.90
C LYS A 8 -2.11 14.97 -2.71
N LYS A 9 -2.20 13.77 -3.29
CA LYS A 9 -3.36 12.88 -3.09
C LYS A 9 -3.50 12.44 -1.64
N ALA A 10 -2.39 12.16 -0.97
CA ALA A 10 -2.40 11.84 0.44
C ALA A 10 -2.89 13.03 1.29
N GLU A 11 -2.45 14.25 1.00
CA GLU A 11 -2.95 15.47 1.66
C GLU A 11 -4.44 15.70 1.39
N GLU A 12 -4.88 15.56 0.13
CA GLU A 12 -6.29 15.69 -0.28
C GLU A 12 -7.20 14.65 0.40
N ALA A 13 -6.68 13.47 0.74
CA ALA A 13 -7.42 12.48 1.51
C ALA A 13 -7.79 12.97 2.90
N ASN A 14 -7.02 13.89 3.48
CA ASN A 14 -7.28 14.57 4.75
C ASN A 14 -7.66 13.62 5.90
N ILE A 15 -6.84 12.57 6.06
CA ILE A 15 -7.03 11.55 7.12
C ILE A 15 -5.96 11.61 8.21
N GLY A 16 -4.95 12.44 8.04
CA GLY A 16 -3.83 12.58 8.98
C GLY A 16 -2.67 13.37 8.38
N GLU A 17 -1.58 13.45 9.11
CA GLU A 17 -0.35 14.09 8.63
C GLU A 17 0.33 13.26 7.54
N VAL A 18 0.85 13.94 6.53
CA VAL A 18 1.50 13.30 5.38
C VAL A 18 2.99 13.56 5.40
N ILE A 19 3.78 12.49 5.33
CA ILE A 19 5.24 12.57 5.36
C ILE A 19 5.80 11.67 4.27
N VAL A 20 6.73 12.20 3.49
CA VAL A 20 7.51 11.40 2.54
C VAL A 20 8.71 10.79 3.26
N ALA A 21 8.87 9.47 3.19
CA ALA A 21 10.04 8.75 3.70
C ALA A 21 10.91 8.31 2.51
N THR A 22 12.13 8.81 2.43
CA THR A 22 13.03 8.50 1.31
C THR A 22 14.49 8.46 1.74
N GLU A 23 15.32 7.70 1.02
CA GLU A 23 16.78 7.69 1.16
C GLU A 23 17.48 8.63 0.18
N ASP A 24 16.73 9.19 -0.76
CA ASP A 24 17.23 9.98 -1.87
C ASP A 24 17.16 11.47 -1.54
N GLN A 25 18.33 12.15 -1.57
CA GLN A 25 18.40 13.58 -1.29
C GLN A 25 17.69 14.42 -2.35
N GLU A 26 17.66 13.99 -3.61
CA GLU A 26 16.96 14.71 -4.68
C GLU A 26 15.45 14.73 -4.41
N ILE A 27 14.89 13.60 -3.90
CA ILE A 27 13.49 13.54 -3.50
C ILE A 27 13.23 14.43 -2.28
N VAL A 28 14.15 14.48 -1.31
CA VAL A 28 14.03 15.38 -0.15
C VAL A 28 13.92 16.82 -0.61
N ASP A 29 14.80 17.24 -1.53
CA ASP A 29 14.87 18.62 -2.02
C ASP A 29 13.60 18.97 -2.84
N ASP A 30 13.12 18.04 -3.68
CA ASP A 30 11.90 18.23 -4.45
C ASP A 30 10.65 18.36 -3.55
N VAL A 31 10.49 17.46 -2.56
CA VAL A 31 9.36 17.52 -1.62
C VAL A 31 9.36 18.80 -0.82
N LYS A 32 10.50 19.22 -0.27
CA LYS A 32 10.64 20.49 0.47
C LYS A 32 10.33 21.69 -0.37
N LYS A 33 10.82 21.72 -1.62
CA LYS A 33 10.55 22.79 -2.59
C LYS A 33 9.05 22.94 -2.87
N ASN A 34 8.30 21.84 -2.80
CA ASN A 34 6.85 21.82 -3.00
C ASN A 34 6.04 21.95 -1.68
N GLY A 35 6.70 22.30 -0.57
CA GLY A 35 6.05 22.56 0.71
C GLY A 35 5.68 21.30 1.50
N GLY A 36 6.12 20.12 1.06
CA GLY A 36 5.82 18.87 1.73
C GLY A 36 6.76 18.54 2.90
N GLN A 37 6.28 17.72 3.82
CA GLN A 37 7.10 17.17 4.90
C GLN A 37 7.84 15.92 4.42
N VAL A 38 9.13 15.82 4.76
CA VAL A 38 9.98 14.70 4.33
C VAL A 38 10.97 14.30 5.41
N ILE A 39 11.17 13.00 5.57
CA ILE A 39 12.17 12.42 6.45
C ILE A 39 13.17 11.63 5.60
N LEU A 40 14.45 12.04 5.69
CA LEU A 40 15.54 11.27 5.10
C LEU A 40 15.81 10.04 5.97
N THR A 41 15.68 8.87 5.36
CA THR A 41 15.92 7.57 6.00
C THR A 41 17.26 6.97 5.56
N LYS A 42 17.70 5.91 6.24
CA LYS A 42 18.89 5.16 5.84
C LYS A 42 18.71 4.52 4.45
N LYS A 43 19.82 4.29 3.75
CA LYS A 43 19.79 3.64 2.42
C LYS A 43 19.46 2.15 2.47
N GLN A 44 19.81 1.48 3.57
CA GLN A 44 19.75 0.01 3.67
C GLN A 44 18.50 -0.47 4.42
N HIS A 45 17.32 -0.26 3.83
CA HIS A 45 16.11 -0.93 4.27
C HIS A 45 15.84 -2.15 3.39
N LYS A 46 15.43 -3.26 4.00
CA LYS A 46 15.07 -4.48 3.28
C LYS A 46 13.76 -4.29 2.51
N THR A 47 12.86 -3.48 3.07
CA THR A 47 11.51 -3.28 2.53
C THR A 47 11.03 -1.84 2.75
N GLY A 48 9.94 -1.47 2.04
CA GLY A 48 9.27 -0.18 2.23
C GLY A 48 8.72 -0.01 3.65
N THR A 49 8.24 -1.08 4.27
CA THR A 49 7.69 -1.05 5.64
C THR A 49 8.78 -0.76 6.69
N ASP A 50 9.98 -1.32 6.54
CA ASP A 50 11.12 -0.97 7.40
C ASP A 50 11.45 0.52 7.30
N ARG A 51 11.34 1.12 6.10
CA ARG A 51 11.57 2.55 5.86
C ARG A 51 10.55 3.43 6.56
N ILE A 52 9.25 3.13 6.42
CA ILE A 52 8.22 3.94 7.09
C ILE A 52 8.30 3.82 8.61
N TYR A 53 8.74 2.67 9.14
CA TYR A 53 8.96 2.54 10.58
C TYR A 53 10.12 3.42 11.07
N GLU A 54 11.24 3.51 10.34
CA GLU A 54 12.31 4.48 10.67
C GLU A 54 11.78 5.92 10.61
N ALA A 55 10.97 6.25 9.60
CA ALA A 55 10.37 7.57 9.51
C ALA A 55 9.45 7.86 10.71
N LEU A 56 8.62 6.89 11.12
CA LEU A 56 7.78 7.00 12.31
C LEU A 56 8.60 7.24 13.58
N GLN A 57 9.74 6.55 13.73
CA GLN A 57 10.63 6.74 14.89
C GLN A 57 11.28 8.14 14.93
N LYS A 58 11.52 8.74 13.77
CA LYS A 58 12.08 10.09 13.65
C LYS A 58 11.03 11.18 13.75
N PHE A 59 9.78 10.83 13.56
CA PHE A 59 8.66 11.74 13.61
C PHE A 59 8.26 11.98 15.07
N ASN A 60 8.34 13.24 15.52
CA ASN A 60 8.18 13.61 16.93
C ASN A 60 6.71 13.74 17.36
N ASN A 61 5.77 13.00 16.76
CA ASN A 61 4.39 12.93 17.20
C ASN A 61 4.11 11.60 17.89
N THR A 62 3.63 11.65 19.15
CA THR A 62 3.32 10.44 19.93
C THR A 62 1.89 9.97 19.76
N ASP A 63 0.98 10.85 19.33
CA ASP A 63 -0.46 10.60 19.20
C ASP A 63 -0.81 10.04 17.82
N ILE A 64 -0.16 8.92 17.46
CA ILE A 64 -0.39 8.21 16.20
C ILE A 64 -0.96 6.84 16.52
N ASP A 65 -2.17 6.57 16.04
CA ASP A 65 -2.82 5.27 16.16
C ASP A 65 -2.62 4.40 14.91
N LEU A 66 -2.75 5.02 13.73
CA LEU A 66 -2.68 4.35 12.43
C LEU A 66 -1.58 4.95 11.56
N ILE A 67 -0.88 4.08 10.83
CA ILE A 67 0.13 4.46 9.84
C ILE A 67 -0.28 3.92 8.49
N MET A 68 -0.59 4.81 7.54
CA MET A 68 -0.91 4.42 6.18
C MET A 68 0.32 4.54 5.29
N ASN A 69 0.67 3.43 4.66
CA ASN A 69 1.75 3.34 3.67
C ASN A 69 1.17 3.49 2.27
N LEU A 70 1.40 4.65 1.65
CA LEU A 70 1.13 4.90 0.24
C LEU A 70 2.44 4.79 -0.54
N GLN A 71 2.48 3.93 -1.54
CA GLN A 71 3.69 3.73 -2.34
C GLN A 71 3.87 4.86 -3.34
N GLY A 72 5.10 5.35 -3.50
CA GLY A 72 5.42 6.49 -4.37
C GLY A 72 5.22 6.21 -5.88
N ASP A 73 5.06 4.96 -6.26
CA ASP A 73 4.80 4.46 -7.62
C ASP A 73 3.31 4.28 -7.95
N GLU A 74 2.41 4.72 -7.05
CA GLU A 74 0.95 4.62 -7.19
C GLU A 74 0.27 6.01 -7.38
N PRO A 75 0.66 6.84 -8.37
CA PRO A 75 0.17 8.21 -8.50
C PRO A 75 -1.31 8.31 -8.91
N LEU A 76 -1.90 7.22 -9.39
CA LEU A 76 -3.31 7.18 -9.82
C LEU A 76 -4.28 6.68 -8.73
N MET A 77 -3.79 6.46 -7.50
CA MET A 77 -4.65 6.03 -6.41
C MET A 77 -5.82 6.98 -6.17
N ASN A 78 -6.98 6.41 -5.89
CA ASN A 78 -8.19 7.17 -5.63
C ASN A 78 -8.25 7.62 -4.16
N ILE A 79 -8.54 8.88 -3.94
CA ILE A 79 -8.66 9.49 -2.61
C ILE A 79 -9.76 8.80 -1.77
N GLU A 80 -10.89 8.45 -2.40
CA GLU A 80 -11.98 7.75 -1.70
C GLU A 80 -11.60 6.34 -1.25
N ASP A 81 -10.68 5.67 -1.98
CA ASP A 81 -10.17 4.37 -1.56
C ASP A 81 -9.24 4.51 -0.34
N ILE A 82 -8.41 5.57 -0.29
CA ILE A 82 -7.58 5.90 0.88
C ILE A 82 -8.46 6.15 2.12
N ARG A 83 -9.49 7.02 1.97
CA ARG A 83 -10.47 7.30 3.03
C ARG A 83 -11.24 6.06 3.46
N GLY A 84 -11.64 5.24 2.49
CA GLY A 84 -12.36 3.99 2.71
C GLY A 84 -11.57 3.00 3.58
N LEU A 85 -10.30 2.79 3.25
CA LEU A 85 -9.42 1.92 4.05
C LEU A 85 -9.27 2.45 5.47
N ASN A 86 -8.99 3.74 5.64
CA ASN A 86 -8.88 4.37 6.96
C ASN A 86 -10.15 4.17 7.80
N ASN A 87 -11.32 4.41 7.22
CA ASN A 87 -12.60 4.23 7.90
C ASN A 87 -12.85 2.77 8.31
N GLN A 88 -12.49 1.80 7.44
CA GLN A 88 -12.62 0.39 7.76
C GLN A 88 -11.67 -0.02 8.91
N MET A 89 -10.45 0.48 8.91
CA MET A 89 -9.48 0.25 10.00
C MET A 89 -10.01 0.74 11.35
N ILE A 90 -10.52 1.98 11.39
CA ILE A 90 -11.07 2.59 12.62
C ILE A 90 -12.32 1.82 13.08
N LYS A 91 -13.26 1.58 12.17
CA LYS A 91 -14.54 0.91 12.49
C LYS A 91 -14.35 -0.48 13.05
N ASN A 92 -13.43 -1.26 12.48
CA ASN A 92 -13.23 -2.66 12.82
C ASN A 92 -12.08 -2.88 13.81
N GLN A 93 -11.34 -1.83 14.18
CA GLN A 93 -10.14 -1.90 15.04
C GLN A 93 -9.14 -2.96 14.54
N SER A 94 -8.97 -3.05 13.21
CA SER A 94 -8.14 -4.07 12.58
C SER A 94 -6.66 -3.76 12.75
N GLU A 95 -5.83 -4.80 12.90
CA GLU A 95 -4.39 -4.67 13.12
C GLU A 95 -3.65 -4.17 11.87
N LEU A 96 -4.04 -4.70 10.71
CA LEU A 96 -3.47 -4.40 9.41
C LEU A 96 -4.55 -4.49 8.33
N GLY A 97 -4.64 -3.47 7.52
CA GLY A 97 -5.56 -3.41 6.39
C GLY A 97 -4.86 -3.14 5.08
N THR A 98 -5.47 -3.60 3.99
CA THR A 98 -5.05 -3.34 2.61
C THR A 98 -6.25 -3.18 1.68
N LEU A 99 -5.99 -2.85 0.42
CA LEU A 99 -7.01 -2.68 -0.61
C LEU A 99 -6.91 -3.75 -1.69
N ALA A 100 -8.05 -4.12 -2.25
CA ALA A 100 -8.09 -4.92 -3.46
C ALA A 100 -9.30 -4.55 -4.33
N SER A 101 -9.16 -4.66 -5.64
CA SER A 101 -10.21 -4.36 -6.60
C SER A 101 -10.72 -5.62 -7.31
N GLU A 102 -11.93 -5.55 -7.85
CA GLU A 102 -12.46 -6.63 -8.68
C GLU A 102 -11.60 -6.84 -9.93
N ILE A 103 -11.34 -8.09 -10.28
CA ILE A 103 -10.66 -8.46 -11.52
C ILE A 103 -11.69 -8.50 -12.65
N LYS A 104 -11.76 -7.45 -13.44
CA LYS A 104 -12.64 -7.34 -14.61
C LYS A 104 -12.05 -7.99 -15.86
N ASP A 105 -10.73 -7.88 -16.01
CA ASP A 105 -9.99 -8.47 -17.12
C ASP A 105 -9.39 -9.81 -16.70
N LYS A 106 -9.84 -10.89 -17.35
CA LYS A 106 -9.35 -12.25 -17.07
C LYS A 106 -7.88 -12.47 -17.36
N THR A 107 -7.23 -11.61 -18.15
CA THR A 107 -5.79 -11.67 -18.40
C THR A 107 -4.97 -11.40 -17.14
N ILE A 108 -5.52 -10.63 -16.19
CA ILE A 108 -4.92 -10.34 -14.88
C ILE A 108 -4.65 -11.62 -14.08
N TYR A 109 -5.51 -12.64 -14.18
CA TYR A 109 -5.29 -13.91 -13.47
C TYR A 109 -3.98 -14.58 -13.86
N LYS A 110 -3.61 -14.52 -15.13
CA LYS A 110 -2.38 -15.14 -15.69
C LYS A 110 -1.14 -14.27 -15.52
N ASN A 111 -1.33 -12.96 -15.30
CA ASN A 111 -0.20 -12.05 -15.17
C ASN A 111 0.50 -12.24 -13.82
N GLN A 112 1.73 -12.73 -13.83
CA GLN A 112 2.53 -12.98 -12.63
C GLN A 112 3.09 -11.70 -11.99
N ASN A 113 3.10 -10.59 -12.70
CA ASN A 113 3.51 -9.30 -12.14
C ASN A 113 2.42 -8.73 -11.22
N ILE A 114 1.16 -9.10 -11.45
CA ILE A 114 0.03 -8.65 -10.66
C ILE A 114 -0.21 -9.58 -9.48
N VAL A 115 -0.21 -9.01 -8.28
CA VAL A 115 -0.53 -9.72 -7.04
C VAL A 115 -2.04 -9.87 -6.90
N LYS A 116 -2.48 -11.06 -6.49
CA LYS A 116 -3.89 -11.35 -6.19
C LYS A 116 -4.04 -11.58 -4.70
N ALA A 117 -5.05 -10.95 -4.09
CA ALA A 117 -5.48 -11.22 -2.74
C ALA A 117 -6.62 -12.25 -2.77
N ILE A 118 -6.56 -13.24 -1.90
CA ILE A 118 -7.61 -14.23 -1.67
C ILE A 118 -8.20 -13.94 -0.31
N THR A 119 -9.52 -13.72 -0.25
CA THR A 119 -10.20 -13.37 1.00
C THR A 119 -11.12 -14.48 1.49
N THR A 120 -11.41 -14.49 2.79
CA THR A 120 -12.31 -15.45 3.43
C THR A 120 -13.74 -15.35 2.89
N GLU A 121 -14.16 -14.12 2.54
CA GLU A 121 -15.50 -13.81 2.04
C GLU A 121 -15.43 -12.94 0.80
N LYS A 122 -16.53 -12.83 0.06
CA LYS A 122 -16.66 -11.90 -1.05
C LYS A 122 -16.53 -10.46 -0.54
N LEU A 123 -15.70 -9.65 -1.21
CA LEU A 123 -15.58 -8.22 -0.90
C LEU A 123 -16.83 -7.46 -1.36
N ASP A 124 -17.27 -6.54 -0.52
CA ASP A 124 -18.24 -5.50 -0.84
C ASP A 124 -17.86 -4.17 -0.17
N ASN A 125 -18.71 -3.14 -0.35
CA ASN A 125 -18.42 -1.80 0.20
C ASN A 125 -18.58 -1.70 1.73
N PHE A 126 -19.05 -2.71 2.40
CA PHE A 126 -19.43 -2.66 3.82
C PHE A 126 -18.63 -3.63 4.69
N ASN A 127 -18.11 -4.71 4.11
CA ASN A 127 -17.33 -5.72 4.83
C ASN A 127 -15.82 -5.46 4.76
N PHE A 128 -15.09 -6.13 5.63
CA PHE A 128 -13.64 -6.02 5.72
C PHE A 128 -13.05 -7.39 6.11
N PRO A 129 -13.24 -8.42 5.23
CA PRO A 129 -12.83 -9.79 5.54
C PRO A 129 -11.32 -9.94 5.60
N GLU A 130 -10.87 -11.04 6.22
CA GLU A 130 -9.46 -11.41 6.31
C GLU A 130 -8.94 -11.91 4.96
N ALA A 131 -7.70 -11.57 4.64
CA ALA A 131 -6.94 -12.18 3.56
C ALA A 131 -6.49 -13.59 4.00
N MET A 132 -6.81 -14.58 3.18
CA MET A 132 -6.30 -15.94 3.35
C MET A 132 -4.87 -16.08 2.79
N ASN A 133 -4.59 -15.39 1.68
CA ASN A 133 -3.28 -15.46 1.02
C ASN A 133 -3.10 -14.35 -0.01
N PHE A 134 -1.85 -14.16 -0.43
CA PHE A 134 -1.46 -13.31 -1.56
C PHE A 134 -0.59 -14.11 -2.52
N VAL A 135 -0.89 -14.03 -3.83
CA VAL A 135 -0.22 -14.86 -4.83
C VAL A 135 0.01 -14.10 -6.14
N ARG A 136 1.07 -14.49 -6.85
CA ARG A 136 1.34 -13.99 -8.23
C ARG A 136 0.89 -14.97 -9.30
N LYS A 137 0.81 -16.27 -8.97
CA LYS A 137 0.46 -17.33 -9.92
C LYS A 137 -1.02 -17.31 -10.30
N ASP A 138 -1.35 -17.89 -11.45
CA ASP A 138 -2.72 -18.20 -11.85
C ASP A 138 -3.32 -19.26 -10.91
N LEU A 139 -4.52 -18.99 -10.45
CA LEU A 139 -5.27 -19.91 -9.60
C LEU A 139 -6.60 -20.20 -10.27
N LYS A 140 -6.76 -21.41 -10.78
CA LYS A 140 -8.04 -21.87 -11.33
C LYS A 140 -9.00 -22.21 -10.20
N ASP A 141 -10.27 -21.89 -10.39
CA ASP A 141 -11.40 -22.31 -9.54
C ASP A 141 -11.36 -21.84 -8.07
N ILE A 142 -10.60 -20.77 -7.74
CA ILE A 142 -10.63 -20.15 -6.43
C ILE A 142 -11.65 -19.01 -6.43
N LYS A 143 -12.54 -19.02 -5.43
CA LYS A 143 -13.49 -17.93 -5.16
C LYS A 143 -12.78 -16.78 -4.40
N ASN A 144 -13.39 -15.60 -4.46
CA ASN A 144 -12.96 -14.43 -3.69
C ASN A 144 -11.50 -14.02 -3.98
N ILE A 145 -11.14 -13.98 -5.26
CA ILE A 145 -9.84 -13.49 -5.74
C ILE A 145 -10.01 -12.07 -6.29
N TYR A 146 -9.08 -11.19 -5.89
CA TYR A 146 -9.10 -9.77 -6.22
C TYR A 146 -7.70 -9.30 -6.63
N HIS A 147 -7.63 -8.26 -7.45
CA HIS A 147 -6.37 -7.57 -7.73
C HIS A 147 -5.94 -6.79 -6.49
N HIS A 148 -4.83 -7.17 -5.88
CA HIS A 148 -4.30 -6.50 -4.70
C HIS A 148 -3.65 -5.16 -5.07
N LEU A 149 -3.95 -4.13 -4.28
CA LEU A 149 -3.36 -2.80 -4.40
C LEU A 149 -2.38 -2.57 -3.25
N GLY A 150 -1.18 -2.09 -3.56
CA GLY A 150 -0.04 -1.98 -2.64
C GLY A 150 -0.16 -0.93 -1.53
N ILE A 151 -1.38 -0.58 -1.11
CA ILE A 151 -1.61 0.28 0.06
C ILE A 151 -1.81 -0.56 1.30
N TYR A 152 -1.21 -0.12 2.40
CA TYR A 152 -1.39 -0.74 3.72
C TYR A 152 -1.66 0.29 4.79
N CYS A 153 -2.50 -0.07 5.75
CA CYS A 153 -2.75 0.70 6.95
C CYS A 153 -2.49 -0.18 8.18
N TYR A 154 -1.57 0.22 9.03
CA TYR A 154 -1.13 -0.50 10.21
C TYR A 154 -1.60 0.20 11.47
N GLN A 155 -2.02 -0.55 12.50
CA GLN A 155 -1.93 -0.03 13.86
C GLN A 155 -0.45 0.15 14.24
N LYS A 156 -0.15 1.15 15.07
CA LYS A 156 1.24 1.49 15.45
C LYS A 156 2.00 0.31 16.05
N GLU A 157 1.39 -0.44 16.96
CA GLU A 157 2.03 -1.60 17.57
C GLU A 157 2.18 -2.76 16.57
N THR A 158 1.24 -2.91 15.64
CA THR A 158 1.33 -3.92 14.58
C THR A 158 2.50 -3.62 13.64
N LEU A 159 2.69 -2.36 13.24
CA LEU A 159 3.86 -1.94 12.44
C LEU A 159 5.18 -2.25 13.15
N LYS A 160 5.27 -1.92 14.43
CA LYS A 160 6.44 -2.21 15.27
C LYS A 160 6.73 -3.72 15.35
N ASN A 161 5.70 -4.52 15.57
CA ASN A 161 5.83 -5.98 15.61
C ASN A 161 6.25 -6.53 14.25
N PHE A 162 5.63 -6.08 13.16
CA PHE A 162 5.93 -6.51 11.80
C PHE A 162 7.42 -6.33 11.45
N VAL A 163 7.99 -5.15 11.73
CA VAL A 163 9.41 -4.89 11.42
C VAL A 163 10.39 -5.62 12.34
N SER A 164 9.94 -6.11 13.49
CA SER A 164 10.74 -6.93 14.39
C SER A 164 10.94 -8.36 13.89
N PHE A 165 10.07 -8.84 13.00
CA PHE A 165 10.16 -10.18 12.43
C PHE A 165 11.25 -10.27 11.36
N ASN A 166 11.93 -11.40 11.32
CA ASN A 166 12.77 -11.73 10.17
C ASN A 166 11.89 -11.96 8.94
N GLN A 167 12.43 -11.69 7.74
CA GLN A 167 11.77 -12.04 6.49
C GLN A 167 11.42 -13.53 6.47
N SER A 168 10.15 -13.84 6.18
CA SER A 168 9.67 -15.22 6.19
C SER A 168 10.09 -15.96 4.90
N LYS A 169 10.07 -17.29 4.97
CA LYS A 169 10.38 -18.12 3.78
C LYS A 169 9.42 -17.87 2.62
N ASN A 170 8.12 -17.69 2.93
CA ASN A 170 7.10 -17.43 1.91
C ASN A 170 7.27 -16.02 1.30
N GLU A 171 7.57 -15.02 2.13
CA GLU A 171 7.91 -13.67 1.68
C GLU A 171 9.05 -13.67 0.68
N LEU A 172 10.20 -14.30 1.05
CA LEU A 172 11.38 -14.36 0.20
C LEU A 172 11.14 -15.12 -1.10
N LYS A 173 10.43 -16.26 -1.02
CA LYS A 173 10.11 -17.10 -2.18
C LYS A 173 9.19 -16.42 -3.18
N SER A 174 8.19 -15.71 -2.68
CA SER A 174 7.15 -15.08 -3.51
C SER A 174 7.45 -13.62 -3.82
N LYS A 175 8.45 -13.02 -3.16
CA LYS A 175 8.77 -11.59 -3.19
C LYS A 175 7.51 -10.75 -2.87
N LEU A 176 6.82 -11.13 -1.78
CA LEU A 176 5.61 -10.51 -1.28
C LEU A 176 5.76 -10.24 0.20
N GLU A 177 6.00 -8.97 0.56
CA GLU A 177 6.29 -8.54 1.92
C GLU A 177 5.15 -8.86 2.90
N GLN A 178 3.91 -8.73 2.48
CA GLN A 178 2.73 -8.99 3.29
C GLN A 178 2.59 -10.45 3.76
N LEU A 179 3.28 -11.40 3.11
CA LEU A 179 3.31 -12.78 3.58
C LEU A 179 4.04 -12.91 4.93
N ARG A 180 4.95 -11.98 5.27
CA ARG A 180 5.56 -11.93 6.61
C ARG A 180 4.50 -11.75 7.70
N ALA A 181 3.49 -10.93 7.47
CA ALA A 181 2.39 -10.74 8.40
C ALA A 181 1.61 -12.05 8.60
N LEU A 182 1.16 -12.67 7.51
CA LEU A 182 0.40 -13.93 7.58
C LEU A 182 1.20 -15.06 8.23
N ASP A 183 2.50 -15.19 7.89
CA ASP A 183 3.38 -16.22 8.45
C ASP A 183 3.65 -16.02 9.96
N ASN A 184 3.40 -14.82 10.48
CA ASN A 184 3.51 -14.49 11.91
C ASN A 184 2.14 -14.27 12.58
N ASN A 185 1.06 -14.76 11.98
CA ASN A 185 -0.31 -14.71 12.51
C ASN A 185 -0.86 -13.28 12.70
N ILE A 186 -0.34 -12.28 12.00
CA ILE A 186 -0.96 -10.96 11.92
C ILE A 186 -2.09 -11.05 10.89
N LYS A 187 -3.29 -10.69 11.31
CA LYS A 187 -4.46 -10.64 10.43
C LYS A 187 -4.39 -9.45 9.50
N ILE A 188 -4.61 -9.71 8.21
CA ILE A 188 -4.71 -8.66 7.19
C ILE A 188 -6.16 -8.60 6.71
N ASN A 189 -6.82 -7.49 6.94
CA ASN A 189 -8.16 -7.27 6.41
C ASN A 189 -8.11 -6.56 5.05
N VAL A 190 -9.05 -6.86 4.16
CA VAL A 190 -9.07 -6.34 2.80
C VAL A 190 -10.33 -5.53 2.55
N ALA A 191 -10.17 -4.26 2.19
CA ALA A 191 -11.28 -3.43 1.74
C ALA A 191 -11.39 -3.42 0.22
N LEU A 192 -12.62 -3.31 -0.28
CA LEU A 192 -12.89 -3.19 -1.71
C LEU A 192 -12.51 -1.79 -2.20
N SER A 193 -11.61 -1.71 -3.17
CA SER A 193 -11.32 -0.49 -3.91
C SER A 193 -12.33 -0.31 -5.05
N LYS A 194 -12.79 0.91 -5.24
CA LYS A 194 -13.65 1.32 -6.37
C LYS A 194 -12.86 1.50 -7.66
N SER A 195 -11.56 1.67 -7.54
CA SER A 195 -10.63 1.85 -8.66
C SER A 195 -9.68 0.66 -8.79
N SER A 196 -9.11 0.50 -9.97
CA SER A 196 -8.04 -0.46 -10.22
C SER A 196 -6.88 0.32 -10.87
N PRO A 197 -6.18 1.14 -10.09
CA PRO A 197 -5.07 1.93 -10.63
C PRO A 197 -3.97 1.00 -11.15
N ILE A 198 -3.26 1.49 -12.17
CA ILE A 198 -2.05 0.85 -12.67
C ILE A 198 -0.89 1.48 -11.93
N GLY A 199 -0.09 0.68 -11.23
CA GLY A 199 1.18 1.10 -10.65
C GLY A 199 2.24 1.32 -11.73
N VAL A 200 3.34 1.99 -11.38
CA VAL A 200 4.47 2.24 -12.29
C VAL A 200 5.57 1.22 -12.02
N ASP A 201 5.51 0.08 -12.68
CA ASP A 201 6.55 -0.96 -12.60
C ASP A 201 7.55 -0.89 -13.76
N THR A 202 7.11 -0.34 -14.91
CA THR A 202 7.88 -0.28 -16.15
C THR A 202 7.95 1.13 -16.72
N LYS A 203 8.86 1.34 -17.68
CA LYS A 203 8.94 2.61 -18.42
C LYS A 203 7.67 2.86 -19.25
N GLU A 204 7.06 1.80 -19.75
CA GLU A 204 5.80 1.84 -20.50
C GLU A 204 4.66 2.30 -19.60
N ASP A 205 4.57 1.78 -18.37
CA ASP A 205 3.58 2.21 -17.37
C ASP A 205 3.77 3.70 -17.04
N PHE A 206 5.02 4.12 -16.82
CA PHE A 206 5.33 5.54 -16.56
C PHE A 206 4.84 6.45 -17.70
N LEU A 207 5.09 6.08 -18.96
CA LEU A 207 4.65 6.86 -20.11
C LEU A 207 3.12 6.88 -20.26
N ALA A 208 2.46 5.76 -19.97
CA ALA A 208 1.00 5.67 -19.98
C ALA A 208 0.37 6.56 -18.91
N ILE A 209 0.90 6.50 -17.69
CA ILE A 209 0.43 7.29 -16.56
C ILE A 209 0.70 8.78 -16.77
N LYS A 210 1.87 9.14 -17.29
CA LYS A 210 2.21 10.52 -17.63
C LYS A 210 1.17 11.14 -18.58
N LYS A 211 0.78 10.41 -19.63
CA LYS A 211 -0.28 10.86 -20.56
C LYS A 211 -1.62 11.06 -19.83
N ILE A 212 -2.04 10.12 -18.97
CA ILE A 212 -3.29 10.25 -18.22
C ILE A 212 -3.28 11.50 -17.32
N MET A 213 -2.14 11.81 -16.72
CA MET A 213 -1.99 12.97 -15.83
C MET A 213 -1.98 14.29 -16.58
N GLU A 214 -1.33 14.35 -17.77
CA GLU A 214 -1.31 15.52 -18.64
C GLU A 214 -2.70 15.86 -19.23
N TYR A 215 -3.56 14.85 -19.44
CA TYR A 215 -4.94 15.07 -19.90
C TYR A 215 -5.92 15.51 -18.80
N LYS A 216 -5.53 15.43 -17.52
CA LYS A 216 -6.37 15.80 -16.38
C LYS A 216 -5.96 17.13 -15.72
N SER A 217 -4.87 17.76 -16.19
CA SER A 217 -4.39 19.08 -15.81
C SER A 217 -4.87 20.14 -16.81
#